data_435416372798747a3d868400f933cf84
#
_entry.id   435416372798747a3d868400f933cf84
#
_cell.length_a   1.000
_cell.length_b   1.000
_cell.length_c   1.000
_cell.angle_alpha   90.00
_cell.angle_beta   90.00
_cell.angle_gamma   90.00
#
_symmetry.space_group_name_H-M   'P 1'
#
loop_
_entity.id
_entity.type
_entity.pdbx_description
1 polymer ?
#
loop_
_entity_poly.entity_id
_entity_poly.type
_entity_poly.pdbx_seq_one_letter_code
_entity_poly.pdbx_strand_id
1 'polypeptide(L)'
;MPVFAVAGSGTREQVQDLRLDVHMQLVDTPRAATILLVAGAIPEELAEALARLHDSIPHPRCTVWWPLGAPSGAWLGSFPHHVAIEDQVPGRLTAIQRELLSGQRPSEPPILPDVDAAPWRGVGPFGQGGTGMTGGTPYGRPMAELGPDRDGLRLDVLPLTVGPFFPRFPAGLVLDAKLAGDILVEVAVRDNPFVTNSVRGNDRAGRGPFLRALTEPVSLAELELARARAHLRWVADALAACELAALGLRVLRLATAIMPGDSEPVESLARVLGWTQALGWSTRGVGRIEAAALEGLGAGPVARASGLPDDLRAQDQAYRDLGFEPIVQAEGDAAARWRQRLAEATQSLELAGRAGDRRTIPTGSIESPRGLLEPAGGPAARLLPLIPGLLEGMEWGDAVTTLVSLDLDLEEASAAAGQAHGEAVAS
;
A
#
# COMPACT_ATOMS: atom_id res chain seq x y z
N MET A 1 -5.08 -1.11 -22.45
CA MET A 1 -4.76 -2.51 -22.10
C MET A 1 -4.96 -2.71 -20.60
N PRO A 2 -5.89 -3.55 -20.17
CA PRO A 2 -6.15 -3.80 -18.75
C PRO A 2 -5.13 -4.78 -18.15
N VAL A 3 -4.45 -4.35 -17.11
CA VAL A 3 -3.43 -5.12 -16.38
C VAL A 3 -3.73 -5.07 -14.89
N PHE A 4 -3.76 -6.21 -14.23
CA PHE A 4 -3.73 -6.27 -12.77
C PHE A 4 -2.28 -6.41 -12.33
N ALA A 5 -1.79 -5.44 -11.57
CA ALA A 5 -0.40 -5.39 -11.16
C ALA A 5 -0.24 -5.69 -9.66
N VAL A 6 0.72 -6.56 -9.35
CA VAL A 6 1.15 -6.90 -8.01
C VAL A 6 2.56 -6.36 -7.83
N ALA A 7 2.74 -5.47 -6.85
CA ALA A 7 4.05 -4.96 -6.47
C ALA A 7 4.66 -5.88 -5.41
N GLY A 8 5.80 -6.45 -5.72
CA GLY A 8 6.69 -7.10 -4.77
C GLY A 8 7.65 -6.11 -4.13
N SER A 9 8.60 -6.63 -3.34
CA SER A 9 9.52 -5.80 -2.55
C SER A 9 10.23 -4.72 -3.37
N GLY A 10 10.13 -3.47 -2.92
CA GLY A 10 10.80 -2.30 -3.49
C GLY A 10 10.29 -1.85 -4.86
N THR A 11 9.16 -2.35 -5.36
CA THR A 11 8.71 -2.11 -6.74
C THR A 11 7.46 -1.25 -6.88
N ARG A 12 6.93 -0.73 -5.77
CA ARG A 12 5.68 0.05 -5.75
C ARG A 12 5.74 1.26 -6.68
N GLU A 13 6.86 2.00 -6.67
CA GLU A 13 7.00 3.21 -7.49
C GLU A 13 7.03 2.87 -8.98
N GLN A 14 7.76 1.82 -9.37
CA GLN A 14 7.86 1.37 -10.76
C GLN A 14 6.49 0.90 -11.29
N VAL A 15 5.73 0.16 -10.48
CA VAL A 15 4.36 -0.23 -10.82
C VAL A 15 3.45 1.00 -10.93
N GLN A 16 3.60 1.97 -10.03
CA GLN A 16 2.82 3.21 -10.10
C GLN A 16 3.12 4.01 -11.37
N ASP A 17 4.38 4.07 -11.79
CA ASP A 17 4.81 4.78 -13.00
C ASP A 17 4.22 4.18 -14.29
N LEU A 18 3.87 2.89 -14.31
CA LEU A 18 3.17 2.29 -15.45
C LEU A 18 1.81 2.96 -15.74
N ARG A 19 1.19 3.60 -14.76
CA ARG A 19 -0.04 4.39 -14.96
C ARG A 19 0.16 5.61 -15.87
N LEU A 20 1.39 6.04 -16.07
CA LEU A 20 1.72 7.17 -16.94
C LEU A 20 1.71 6.81 -18.43
N ASP A 21 1.78 5.52 -18.76
CA ASP A 21 1.69 5.06 -20.15
C ASP A 21 0.24 5.09 -20.63
N VAL A 22 0.01 5.74 -21.77
CA VAL A 22 -1.33 5.96 -22.33
C VAL A 22 -2.00 4.69 -22.85
N HIS A 23 -1.24 3.63 -23.12
CA HIS A 23 -1.74 2.37 -23.61
C HIS A 23 -2.06 1.38 -22.49
N MET A 24 -1.72 1.72 -21.23
CA MET A 24 -1.91 0.87 -20.07
C MET A 24 -3.04 1.39 -19.18
N GLN A 25 -3.80 0.45 -18.64
CA GLN A 25 -4.77 0.69 -17.59
C GLN A 25 -4.53 -0.32 -16.48
N LEU A 26 -3.97 0.14 -15.36
CA LEU A 26 -3.92 -0.69 -14.16
C LEU A 26 -5.35 -0.76 -13.59
N VAL A 27 -5.87 -1.98 -13.47
CA VAL A 27 -7.23 -2.22 -12.98
C VAL A 27 -7.20 -2.67 -11.52
N ASP A 28 -8.25 -2.32 -10.77
CA ASP A 28 -8.36 -2.61 -9.34
C ASP A 28 -8.99 -3.98 -9.04
N THR A 29 -9.42 -4.70 -10.07
CA THR A 29 -9.94 -6.06 -9.92
C THR A 29 -9.31 -7.00 -10.93
N PRO A 30 -8.88 -8.20 -10.53
CA PRO A 30 -8.30 -9.17 -11.45
C PRO A 30 -9.29 -9.60 -12.54
N ARG A 31 -10.59 -9.57 -12.25
CA ARG A 31 -11.64 -9.92 -13.23
C ARG A 31 -11.74 -8.96 -14.43
N ALA A 32 -11.20 -7.74 -14.31
CA ALA A 32 -11.14 -6.79 -15.40
C ALA A 32 -9.83 -6.87 -16.21
N ALA A 33 -8.89 -7.71 -15.81
CA ALA A 33 -7.58 -7.85 -16.45
C ALA A 33 -7.53 -8.99 -17.46
N THR A 34 -6.52 -8.91 -18.35
CA THR A 34 -6.06 -10.02 -19.20
C THR A 34 -4.64 -10.45 -18.86
N ILE A 35 -3.91 -9.59 -18.18
CA ILE A 35 -2.52 -9.81 -17.76
C ILE A 35 -2.41 -9.65 -16.25
N LEU A 36 -1.79 -10.63 -15.60
CA LEU A 36 -1.27 -10.53 -14.24
C LEU A 36 0.19 -10.10 -14.34
N LEU A 37 0.48 -8.87 -13.97
CA LEU A 37 1.86 -8.38 -13.88
C LEU A 37 2.36 -8.52 -12.44
N VAL A 38 3.42 -9.30 -12.25
CA VAL A 38 4.11 -9.44 -10.96
C VAL A 38 5.44 -8.73 -11.07
N ALA A 39 5.64 -7.66 -10.31
CA ALA A 39 6.87 -6.87 -10.30
C ALA A 39 7.72 -7.21 -9.07
N GLY A 40 9.00 -7.52 -9.28
CA GLY A 40 9.95 -7.84 -8.21
C GLY A 40 9.76 -9.22 -7.57
N ALA A 41 10.25 -9.34 -6.33
CA ALA A 41 10.16 -10.56 -5.55
C ALA A 41 8.86 -10.60 -4.71
N ILE A 42 8.21 -11.76 -4.71
CA ILE A 42 7.06 -12.03 -3.85
C ILE A 42 7.51 -13.05 -2.79
N PRO A 43 7.21 -12.81 -1.49
CA PRO A 43 7.42 -13.80 -0.44
C PRO A 43 6.69 -15.12 -0.76
N GLU A 44 7.31 -16.26 -0.41
CA GLU A 44 6.76 -17.57 -0.75
C GLU A 44 5.41 -17.82 -0.06
N GLU A 45 5.19 -17.28 1.11
CA GLU A 45 3.95 -17.36 1.87
C GLU A 45 2.77 -16.72 1.12
N LEU A 46 3.03 -15.84 0.16
CA LEU A 46 2.01 -15.20 -0.65
C LEU A 46 1.74 -15.93 -1.98
N ALA A 47 2.46 -17.01 -2.28
CA ALA A 47 2.34 -17.74 -3.54
C ALA A 47 0.91 -18.28 -3.79
N GLU A 48 0.25 -18.79 -2.75
CA GLU A 48 -1.14 -19.28 -2.87
C GLU A 48 -2.12 -18.13 -3.17
N ALA A 49 -1.95 -16.98 -2.50
CA ALA A 49 -2.78 -15.80 -2.76
C ALA A 49 -2.57 -15.28 -4.20
N LEU A 50 -1.34 -15.34 -4.70
CA LEU A 50 -1.02 -14.99 -6.08
C LEU A 50 -1.65 -15.96 -7.08
N ALA A 51 -1.66 -17.27 -6.78
CA ALA A 51 -2.33 -18.29 -7.61
C ALA A 51 -3.86 -18.06 -7.65
N ARG A 52 -4.48 -17.67 -6.53
CA ARG A 52 -5.90 -17.30 -6.48
C ARG A 52 -6.20 -16.08 -7.34
N LEU A 53 -5.31 -15.08 -7.33
CA LEU A 53 -5.43 -13.90 -8.21
C LEU A 53 -5.37 -14.32 -9.68
N HIS A 54 -4.37 -15.13 -10.05
CA HIS A 54 -4.25 -15.65 -11.42
C HIS A 54 -5.53 -16.32 -11.87
N ASP A 55 -6.06 -17.23 -11.07
CA ASP A 55 -7.27 -18.00 -11.42
C ASP A 55 -8.54 -17.13 -11.42
N SER A 56 -8.51 -15.96 -10.79
CA SER A 56 -9.59 -14.96 -10.85
C SER A 56 -9.60 -14.13 -12.14
N ILE A 57 -8.51 -14.12 -12.90
CA ILE A 57 -8.43 -13.43 -14.20
C ILE A 57 -9.14 -14.29 -15.24
N PRO A 58 -10.12 -13.73 -16.00
CA PRO A 58 -10.83 -14.49 -17.02
C PRO A 58 -9.91 -14.86 -18.19
N HIS A 59 -10.27 -15.95 -18.91
CA HIS A 59 -9.61 -16.28 -20.17
C HIS A 59 -9.96 -15.26 -21.27
N PRO A 60 -9.03 -14.96 -22.21
CA PRO A 60 -7.63 -15.42 -22.23
C PRO A 60 -6.75 -14.63 -21.27
N ARG A 61 -5.86 -15.30 -20.55
CA ARG A 61 -5.00 -14.71 -19.52
C ARG A 61 -3.53 -15.11 -19.68
N CYS A 62 -2.64 -14.25 -19.17
CA CYS A 62 -1.20 -14.48 -19.12
C CYS A 62 -0.59 -13.84 -17.87
N THR A 63 0.36 -14.55 -17.25
CA THR A 63 1.19 -14.03 -16.16
C THR A 63 2.50 -13.51 -16.72
N VAL A 64 2.85 -12.29 -16.32
CA VAL A 64 4.11 -11.65 -16.70
C VAL A 64 4.89 -11.32 -15.44
N TRP A 65 6.14 -11.77 -15.38
CA TRP A 65 7.05 -11.42 -14.31
C TRP A 65 8.05 -10.35 -14.77
N TRP A 66 8.12 -9.26 -14.00
CA TRP A 66 9.07 -8.18 -14.15
C TRP A 66 10.06 -8.19 -12.99
N PRO A 67 11.26 -8.80 -13.14
CA PRO A 67 12.19 -9.07 -12.03
C PRO A 67 12.65 -7.83 -11.28
N LEU A 68 12.97 -6.75 -11.98
CA LEU A 68 13.56 -5.53 -11.38
C LEU A 68 14.82 -5.82 -10.55
N GLY A 69 15.64 -6.78 -11.00
CA GLY A 69 16.84 -7.22 -10.30
C GLY A 69 16.60 -8.24 -9.18
N ALA A 70 15.36 -8.60 -8.91
CA ALA A 70 15.04 -9.63 -7.93
C ALA A 70 15.42 -11.03 -8.44
N PRO A 71 15.94 -11.93 -7.59
CA PRO A 71 16.14 -13.33 -7.95
C PRO A 71 14.78 -14.02 -8.17
N SER A 72 14.78 -15.06 -8.99
CA SER A 72 13.61 -15.93 -9.15
C SER A 72 13.28 -16.60 -7.81
N GLY A 73 12.09 -16.33 -7.28
CA GLY A 73 11.60 -16.97 -6.08
C GLY A 73 10.93 -18.32 -6.36
N ALA A 74 10.77 -19.15 -5.32
CA ALA A 74 10.13 -20.47 -5.42
C ALA A 74 8.67 -20.37 -5.92
N TRP A 75 7.99 -19.25 -5.68
CA TRP A 75 6.62 -18.98 -6.15
C TRP A 75 6.48 -19.11 -7.69
N LEU A 76 7.54 -18.81 -8.47
CA LEU A 76 7.54 -18.97 -9.93
C LEU A 76 7.30 -20.42 -10.39
N GLY A 77 7.67 -21.39 -9.55
CA GLY A 77 7.42 -22.80 -9.84
C GLY A 77 5.91 -23.12 -9.99
N SER A 78 5.05 -22.34 -9.36
CA SER A 78 3.60 -22.44 -9.49
C SER A 78 3.06 -21.82 -10.78
N PHE A 79 3.89 -21.08 -11.54
CA PHE A 79 3.50 -20.36 -12.76
C PHE A 79 4.34 -20.82 -13.95
N PRO A 80 4.19 -22.08 -14.43
CA PRO A 80 5.08 -22.69 -15.42
C PRO A 80 5.05 -22.00 -16.79
N HIS A 81 3.99 -21.24 -17.08
CA HIS A 81 3.78 -20.57 -18.37
C HIS A 81 4.05 -19.05 -18.33
N HIS A 82 4.54 -18.52 -17.20
CA HIS A 82 4.81 -17.09 -17.07
C HIS A 82 5.83 -16.59 -18.12
N VAL A 83 5.76 -15.30 -18.42
CA VAL A 83 6.70 -14.61 -19.31
C VAL A 83 7.53 -13.63 -18.50
N ALA A 84 8.85 -13.79 -18.47
CA ALA A 84 9.73 -12.80 -17.87
C ALA A 84 10.04 -11.66 -18.86
N ILE A 85 9.97 -10.41 -18.36
CA ILE A 85 10.32 -9.21 -19.13
C ILE A 85 11.22 -8.31 -18.26
N GLU A 86 12.24 -7.70 -18.85
CA GLU A 86 13.17 -6.81 -18.12
C GLU A 86 13.03 -5.37 -18.58
N ASP A 87 12.96 -5.15 -19.90
CA ASP A 87 12.97 -3.82 -20.52
C ASP A 87 11.68 -3.54 -21.32
N GLN A 88 11.44 -2.25 -21.59
CA GLN A 88 10.34 -1.75 -22.42
C GLN A 88 8.97 -2.34 -22.01
N VAL A 89 8.74 -2.42 -20.69
CA VAL A 89 7.59 -3.11 -20.08
C VAL A 89 6.26 -2.77 -20.76
N PRO A 90 5.86 -1.49 -20.98
CA PRO A 90 4.60 -1.18 -21.64
C PRO A 90 4.48 -1.76 -23.06
N GLY A 91 5.55 -1.66 -23.86
CA GLY A 91 5.59 -2.19 -25.23
C GLY A 91 5.50 -3.72 -25.26
N ARG A 92 6.22 -4.40 -24.36
CA ARG A 92 6.19 -5.86 -24.24
C ARG A 92 4.84 -6.38 -23.78
N LEU A 93 4.23 -5.75 -22.77
CA LEU A 93 2.89 -6.10 -22.31
C LEU A 93 1.84 -5.92 -23.42
N THR A 94 1.95 -4.83 -24.21
CA THR A 94 1.07 -4.60 -25.37
C THR A 94 1.24 -5.69 -26.44
N ALA A 95 2.46 -6.14 -26.71
CA ALA A 95 2.73 -7.24 -27.64
C ALA A 95 2.13 -8.56 -27.15
N ILE A 96 2.36 -8.91 -25.87
CA ILE A 96 1.82 -10.12 -25.23
C ILE A 96 0.28 -10.12 -25.28
N GLN A 97 -0.36 -9.00 -24.97
CA GLN A 97 -1.83 -8.91 -25.06
C GLN A 97 -2.32 -9.13 -26.50
N ARG A 98 -1.66 -8.56 -27.50
CA ARG A 98 -2.01 -8.75 -28.90
C ARG A 98 -1.88 -10.21 -29.32
N GLU A 99 -0.80 -10.87 -28.94
CA GLU A 99 -0.60 -12.31 -29.17
C GLU A 99 -1.70 -13.16 -28.53
N LEU A 100 -2.07 -12.81 -27.28
CA LEU A 100 -3.09 -13.48 -26.51
C LEU A 100 -4.48 -13.34 -27.17
N LEU A 101 -4.87 -12.13 -27.56
CA LEU A 101 -6.16 -11.86 -28.18
C LEU A 101 -6.26 -12.40 -29.62
N SER A 102 -5.14 -12.50 -30.34
CA SER A 102 -5.11 -13.11 -31.69
C SER A 102 -5.04 -14.63 -31.68
N GLY A 103 -4.92 -15.26 -30.50
CA GLY A 103 -4.74 -16.70 -30.36
C GLY A 103 -3.36 -17.23 -30.71
N GLN A 104 -2.38 -16.34 -31.00
CA GLN A 104 -0.99 -16.73 -31.24
C GLN A 104 -0.33 -17.23 -29.94
N ARG A 105 -0.75 -16.70 -28.80
CA ARG A 105 -0.36 -17.19 -27.47
C ARG A 105 -1.53 -17.93 -26.84
N PRO A 106 -1.32 -19.18 -26.37
CA PRO A 106 -2.36 -19.89 -25.62
C PRO A 106 -2.62 -19.19 -24.28
N SER A 107 -3.88 -19.23 -23.85
CA SER A 107 -4.26 -18.80 -22.51
C SER A 107 -3.70 -19.74 -21.45
N GLU A 108 -3.21 -19.21 -20.34
CA GLU A 108 -2.73 -20.02 -19.23
C GLU A 108 -3.87 -20.80 -18.56
N PRO A 109 -3.66 -22.09 -18.24
CA PRO A 109 -4.65 -22.91 -17.54
C PRO A 109 -4.79 -22.47 -16.08
N PRO A 110 -5.83 -22.93 -15.34
CA PRO A 110 -5.88 -22.77 -13.89
C PRO A 110 -4.66 -23.38 -13.20
N ILE A 111 -4.21 -22.74 -12.13
CA ILE A 111 -3.07 -23.20 -11.32
C ILE A 111 -3.56 -24.01 -10.13
N LEU A 112 -4.63 -23.52 -9.48
CA LEU A 112 -5.19 -24.19 -8.32
C LEU A 112 -6.00 -25.41 -8.76
N PRO A 113 -5.97 -26.49 -7.97
CA PRO A 113 -6.78 -27.66 -8.26
C PRO A 113 -8.28 -27.31 -8.20
N ASP A 114 -9.03 -27.91 -9.09
CA ASP A 114 -10.49 -27.85 -9.02
C ASP A 114 -10.96 -28.52 -7.73
N VAL A 115 -11.82 -27.84 -7.00
CA VAL A 115 -12.34 -28.35 -5.71
C VAL A 115 -13.81 -28.71 -5.91
N ASP A 116 -14.13 -29.93 -5.66
CA ASP A 116 -15.51 -30.40 -5.69
C ASP A 116 -16.40 -29.58 -4.75
N ALA A 117 -17.61 -29.28 -5.19
CA ALA A 117 -18.59 -28.62 -4.36
C ALA A 117 -18.80 -29.41 -3.06
N ALA A 118 -18.84 -28.67 -1.92
CA ALA A 118 -19.10 -29.33 -0.64
C ALA A 118 -20.41 -30.18 -0.74
N PRO A 119 -20.38 -31.41 -0.27
CA PRO A 119 -21.53 -32.26 -0.38
C PRO A 119 -22.72 -31.69 0.40
N TRP A 120 -23.91 -31.90 -0.18
CA TRP A 120 -25.15 -31.52 0.48
C TRP A 120 -25.31 -32.29 1.80
N ARG A 121 -25.42 -31.59 2.91
CA ARG A 121 -25.56 -32.16 4.25
C ARG A 121 -26.84 -31.74 4.97
N GLY A 122 -27.75 -31.05 4.27
CA GLY A 122 -29.02 -30.62 4.82
C GLY A 122 -30.14 -31.66 4.58
N VAL A 123 -31.27 -31.46 5.24
CA VAL A 123 -32.52 -32.19 5.04
C VAL A 123 -33.46 -31.31 4.23
N GLY A 124 -34.17 -31.90 3.27
CA GLY A 124 -35.10 -31.20 2.36
C GLY A 124 -34.43 -30.60 1.12
N PRO A 125 -35.22 -30.09 0.16
CA PRO A 125 -34.76 -29.72 -1.18
C PRO A 125 -33.79 -28.53 -1.19
N PHE A 126 -33.75 -27.70 -0.15
CA PHE A 126 -32.88 -26.54 -0.02
C PHE A 126 -31.92 -26.64 1.17
N GLY A 127 -31.80 -27.80 1.82
CA GLY A 127 -30.88 -28.00 2.94
C GLY A 127 -31.22 -27.25 4.21
N GLN A 128 -32.47 -26.85 4.36
CA GLN A 128 -32.92 -26.20 5.58
C GLN A 128 -32.91 -27.14 6.79
N GLY A 129 -32.85 -28.42 6.58
CA GLY A 129 -32.74 -29.46 7.59
C GLY A 129 -33.78 -29.37 8.70
N GLY A 130 -34.42 -30.46 9.09
CA GLY A 130 -35.37 -30.49 10.21
C GLY A 130 -36.67 -29.71 9.95
N THR A 131 -37.12 -28.96 10.91
CA THR A 131 -38.42 -28.27 10.87
C THR A 131 -38.26 -26.80 10.57
N GLY A 132 -38.65 -26.34 9.37
CA GLY A 132 -38.71 -24.94 8.97
C GLY A 132 -37.43 -24.38 8.34
N MET A 133 -37.44 -23.08 8.05
CA MET A 133 -36.36 -22.38 7.35
C MET A 133 -35.08 -22.19 8.17
N THR A 134 -35.09 -22.48 9.45
CA THR A 134 -34.00 -22.21 10.40
C THR A 134 -33.25 -23.48 10.84
N GLY A 135 -33.57 -24.63 10.29
CA GLY A 135 -32.96 -25.90 10.70
C GLY A 135 -31.90 -26.39 9.74
N GLY A 136 -30.80 -26.90 10.28
CA GLY A 136 -29.76 -27.58 9.52
C GLY A 136 -28.52 -26.76 9.19
N THR A 137 -27.60 -27.42 8.53
CA THR A 137 -26.31 -26.87 8.07
C THR A 137 -26.18 -27.04 6.56
N PRO A 138 -26.82 -26.18 5.76
CA PRO A 138 -26.77 -26.28 4.31
C PRO A 138 -25.31 -26.32 3.83
N TYR A 139 -24.97 -27.32 3.01
CA TYR A 139 -23.61 -27.54 2.52
C TYR A 139 -22.53 -27.61 3.63
N GLY A 140 -22.91 -27.99 4.86
CA GLY A 140 -22.00 -28.08 5.99
C GLY A 140 -21.60 -26.71 6.60
N ARG A 141 -22.30 -25.65 6.25
CA ARG A 141 -22.07 -24.31 6.80
C ARG A 141 -23.14 -23.97 7.84
N PRO A 142 -22.74 -23.52 9.03
CA PRO A 142 -23.70 -22.99 10.03
C PRO A 142 -24.40 -21.74 9.47
N MET A 143 -25.54 -21.39 10.07
CA MET A 143 -26.16 -20.09 9.81
C MET A 143 -25.20 -18.98 10.24
N ALA A 144 -25.26 -17.85 9.52
CA ALA A 144 -24.47 -16.68 9.86
C ALA A 144 -24.83 -16.16 11.27
N GLU A 145 -23.82 -15.69 11.97
CA GLU A 145 -24.03 -14.92 13.20
C GLU A 145 -24.76 -13.62 12.87
N LEU A 146 -25.52 -13.08 13.80
CA LEU A 146 -26.20 -11.80 13.66
C LEU A 146 -25.43 -10.72 14.40
N GLY A 147 -24.98 -9.70 13.69
CA GLY A 147 -24.33 -8.50 14.23
C GLY A 147 -25.24 -7.27 14.21
N PRO A 148 -24.97 -6.26 15.04
CA PRO A 148 -25.72 -5.00 15.04
C PRO A 148 -25.34 -4.15 13.83
N ASP A 149 -26.34 -3.54 13.19
CA ASP A 149 -26.18 -2.45 12.23
C ASP A 149 -26.40 -1.08 12.90
N ARG A 150 -26.13 0.00 12.18
CA ARG A 150 -26.25 1.40 12.66
C ARG A 150 -27.63 1.78 13.17
N ASP A 151 -28.66 1.24 12.57
CA ASP A 151 -30.06 1.53 12.89
C ASP A 151 -30.62 0.62 13.99
N GLY A 152 -29.78 -0.23 14.60
CA GLY A 152 -30.15 -1.18 15.63
C GLY A 152 -30.81 -2.47 15.11
N LEU A 153 -30.90 -2.64 13.79
CA LEU A 153 -31.25 -3.92 13.19
C LEU A 153 -30.09 -4.91 13.35
N ARG A 154 -30.40 -6.18 13.19
CA ARG A 154 -29.40 -7.24 13.22
C ARG A 154 -29.28 -7.84 11.82
N LEU A 155 -28.08 -7.82 11.28
CA LEU A 155 -27.72 -8.35 9.97
C LEU A 155 -26.83 -9.57 10.10
N ASP A 156 -26.85 -10.41 9.06
CA ASP A 156 -25.91 -11.51 8.94
C ASP A 156 -24.48 -10.98 8.92
N VAL A 157 -23.63 -11.56 9.76
CA VAL A 157 -22.21 -11.23 9.81
C VAL A 157 -21.48 -12.03 8.75
N LEU A 158 -20.81 -11.34 7.85
CA LEU A 158 -19.99 -11.91 6.80
C LEU A 158 -18.51 -11.90 7.19
N PRO A 159 -17.89 -13.06 7.48
CA PRO A 159 -16.45 -13.13 7.64
C PRO A 159 -15.76 -12.99 6.27
N LEU A 160 -14.74 -12.15 6.19
CA LEU A 160 -13.93 -11.95 4.98
C LEU A 160 -12.46 -11.78 5.32
N THR A 161 -11.60 -12.16 4.39
CA THR A 161 -10.18 -11.85 4.40
C THR A 161 -9.86 -10.94 3.22
N VAL A 162 -9.24 -9.79 3.47
CA VAL A 162 -8.89 -8.81 2.44
C VAL A 162 -7.37 -8.65 2.39
N GLY A 163 -6.81 -8.68 1.19
CA GLY A 163 -5.36 -8.68 0.97
C GLY A 163 -4.85 -10.07 0.60
N PRO A 164 -3.54 -10.26 0.46
CA PRO A 164 -2.42 -9.31 0.58
C PRO A 164 -2.23 -8.39 -0.62
N PHE A 165 -2.99 -8.56 -1.69
CA PHE A 165 -2.83 -7.84 -2.97
C PHE A 165 -4.06 -6.97 -3.30
N PHE A 166 -4.76 -6.49 -2.28
CA PHE A 166 -5.84 -5.54 -2.49
C PHE A 166 -5.26 -4.18 -2.93
N PRO A 167 -5.64 -3.64 -4.11
CA PRO A 167 -4.92 -2.52 -4.75
C PRO A 167 -4.89 -1.21 -3.95
N ARG A 168 -5.80 -1.06 -2.98
CA ARG A 168 -5.87 0.13 -2.12
C ARG A 168 -5.10 -0.03 -0.80
N PHE A 169 -4.68 -1.25 -0.47
CA PHE A 169 -3.92 -1.54 0.74
C PHE A 169 -2.43 -1.56 0.45
N PRO A 170 -1.58 -1.32 1.46
CA PRO A 170 -0.15 -1.59 1.32
C PRO A 170 0.07 -3.07 0.98
N ALA A 171 1.03 -3.32 0.10
CA ALA A 171 1.37 -4.67 -0.32
C ALA A 171 1.68 -5.55 0.91
N GLY A 172 1.09 -6.74 0.94
CA GLY A 172 1.25 -7.68 2.04
C GLY A 172 0.28 -7.50 3.23
N LEU A 173 -0.45 -6.39 3.33
CA LEU A 173 -1.45 -6.24 4.40
C LEU A 173 -2.59 -7.23 4.19
N VAL A 174 -2.85 -8.01 5.22
CA VAL A 174 -4.00 -8.92 5.28
C VAL A 174 -4.83 -8.59 6.50
N LEU A 175 -6.12 -8.32 6.26
CA LEU A 175 -7.10 -8.13 7.31
C LEU A 175 -8.08 -9.30 7.31
N ASP A 176 -8.27 -9.92 8.48
CA ASP A 176 -9.44 -10.74 8.75
C ASP A 176 -10.48 -9.85 9.40
N ALA A 177 -11.64 -9.79 8.80
CA ALA A 177 -12.70 -8.89 9.23
C ALA A 177 -14.06 -9.58 9.25
N LYS A 178 -14.98 -9.05 10.04
CA LYS A 178 -16.39 -9.39 10.01
C LYS A 178 -17.21 -8.15 9.67
N LEU A 179 -18.06 -8.24 8.68
CA LEU A 179 -18.98 -7.20 8.26
C LEU A 179 -20.42 -7.52 8.67
N ALA A 180 -21.11 -6.58 9.32
CA ALA A 180 -22.56 -6.57 9.43
C ALA A 180 -23.08 -5.46 8.50
N GLY A 181 -23.66 -5.84 7.37
CA GLY A 181 -23.92 -4.89 6.28
C GLY A 181 -22.62 -4.31 5.74
N ASP A 182 -22.40 -3.01 5.90
CA ASP A 182 -21.18 -2.29 5.51
C ASP A 182 -20.28 -1.91 6.72
N ILE A 183 -20.68 -2.29 7.95
CA ILE A 183 -19.95 -1.98 9.18
C ILE A 183 -18.97 -3.10 9.53
N LEU A 184 -17.74 -2.72 9.82
CA LEU A 184 -16.72 -3.60 10.39
C LEU A 184 -17.01 -3.82 11.87
N VAL A 185 -17.42 -5.02 12.25
CA VAL A 185 -17.72 -5.38 13.65
C VAL A 185 -16.55 -6.01 14.37
N GLU A 186 -15.61 -6.59 13.63
CA GLU A 186 -14.38 -7.18 14.14
C GLU A 186 -13.30 -7.07 13.08
N VAL A 187 -12.09 -6.72 13.49
CA VAL A 187 -10.93 -6.60 12.60
C VAL A 187 -9.70 -7.19 13.28
N ALA A 188 -8.94 -7.99 12.55
CA ALA A 188 -7.63 -8.46 12.94
C ALA A 188 -6.62 -8.27 11.80
N VAL A 189 -5.41 -7.85 12.14
CA VAL A 189 -4.30 -7.78 11.19
C VAL A 189 -3.50 -9.07 11.29
N ARG A 190 -3.27 -9.75 10.17
CA ARG A 190 -2.38 -10.92 10.14
C ARG A 190 -0.92 -10.49 10.18
N ASP A 191 -0.07 -11.42 10.59
CA ASP A 191 1.38 -11.23 10.57
C ASP A 191 1.85 -10.82 9.17
N ASN A 192 2.79 -9.86 9.15
CA ASN A 192 3.30 -9.32 7.90
C ASN A 192 4.32 -10.29 7.28
N PRO A 193 4.05 -10.85 6.08
CA PRO A 193 4.95 -11.79 5.43
C PRO A 193 6.28 -11.13 4.99
N PHE A 194 6.32 -9.81 4.82
CA PHE A 194 7.56 -9.10 4.50
C PHE A 194 8.52 -8.99 5.70
N VAL A 195 8.03 -9.09 6.93
CA VAL A 195 8.88 -9.06 8.14
C VAL A 195 9.68 -10.36 8.31
N THR A 196 9.06 -11.50 7.99
CA THR A 196 9.69 -12.82 8.17
C THR A 196 10.71 -13.16 7.08
N ASN A 197 10.55 -12.62 5.90
CA ASN A 197 11.36 -12.92 4.73
C ASN A 197 12.10 -11.70 4.18
N SER A 198 12.80 -10.96 5.03
CA SER A 198 13.72 -9.93 4.53
C SER A 198 14.60 -10.56 3.45
N VAL A 199 14.29 -10.24 2.19
CA VAL A 199 15.14 -10.61 1.06
C VAL A 199 16.52 -10.08 1.41
N ARG A 200 17.46 -10.98 1.70
CA ARG A 200 18.86 -10.70 1.93
C ARG A 200 19.48 -10.21 0.61
N GLY A 201 18.91 -9.17 0.06
CA GLY A 201 19.42 -8.47 -1.10
C GLY A 201 20.54 -7.56 -0.67
N ASN A 202 21.76 -8.02 -0.87
CA ASN A 202 23.02 -7.29 -0.63
C ASN A 202 23.23 -6.13 -1.61
N ASP A 203 22.18 -5.72 -2.30
CA ASP A 203 22.28 -4.68 -3.34
C ASP A 203 22.01 -3.29 -2.72
N ARG A 204 23.08 -2.71 -2.16
CA ARG A 204 23.08 -1.35 -1.60
C ARG A 204 22.69 -0.27 -2.64
N ALA A 205 22.88 -0.55 -3.92
CA ALA A 205 22.64 0.40 -5.00
C ALA A 205 21.16 0.64 -5.31
N GLY A 206 20.27 -0.32 -4.98
CA GLY A 206 18.82 -0.18 -5.16
C GLY A 206 18.07 0.39 -3.95
N ARG A 207 18.75 0.66 -2.83
CA ARG A 207 18.11 1.23 -1.63
C ARG A 207 17.84 2.71 -1.83
N GLY A 208 16.60 3.13 -1.55
CA GLY A 208 16.23 4.54 -1.57
C GLY A 208 17.10 5.40 -0.65
N PRO A 209 17.13 6.74 -0.85
CA PRO A 209 18.06 7.63 -0.15
C PRO A 209 17.90 7.60 1.38
N PHE A 210 16.72 7.31 1.90
CA PHE A 210 16.46 7.21 3.34
C PHE A 210 17.13 5.99 3.97
N LEU A 211 17.09 4.82 3.32
CA LEU A 211 17.81 3.63 3.82
C LEU A 211 19.32 3.79 3.75
N ARG A 212 19.85 4.46 2.72
CA ARG A 212 21.28 4.80 2.65
C ARG A 212 21.69 5.76 3.78
N ALA A 213 20.85 6.75 4.09
CA ALA A 213 21.15 7.76 5.11
C ALA A 213 21.25 7.20 6.54
N LEU A 214 20.78 5.97 6.80
CA LEU A 214 21.01 5.30 8.09
C LEU A 214 22.50 5.05 8.36
N THR A 215 23.30 4.80 7.30
CA THR A 215 24.69 4.36 7.41
C THR A 215 25.69 5.22 6.63
N GLU A 216 25.22 6.08 5.72
CA GLU A 216 26.05 6.89 4.82
C GLU A 216 25.57 8.34 4.77
N PRO A 217 26.51 9.33 4.60
CA PRO A 217 26.10 10.71 4.37
C PRO A 217 25.38 10.85 3.02
N VAL A 218 24.13 11.31 3.03
CA VAL A 218 23.31 11.57 1.83
C VAL A 218 23.05 13.07 1.69
N SER A 219 22.99 13.57 0.46
CA SER A 219 22.66 14.97 0.19
C SER A 219 21.27 15.35 0.75
N LEU A 220 21.15 16.46 1.46
CA LEU A 220 19.85 16.95 1.93
C LEU A 220 18.94 17.31 0.76
N ALA A 221 19.47 17.81 -0.36
CA ALA A 221 18.68 18.07 -1.56
C ALA A 221 18.09 16.79 -2.12
N GLU A 222 18.85 15.69 -2.14
CA GLU A 222 18.37 14.38 -2.58
C GLU A 222 17.26 13.83 -1.66
N LEU A 223 17.47 13.91 -0.33
CA LEU A 223 16.49 13.43 0.65
C LEU A 223 15.17 14.20 0.57
N GLU A 224 15.25 15.52 0.55
CA GLU A 224 14.06 16.36 0.55
C GLU A 224 13.31 16.29 -0.80
N LEU A 225 14.02 16.17 -1.93
CA LEU A 225 13.38 15.89 -3.22
C LEU A 225 12.66 14.52 -3.22
N ALA A 226 13.31 13.48 -2.66
CA ALA A 226 12.71 12.15 -2.54
C ALA A 226 11.48 12.18 -1.61
N ARG A 227 11.53 12.93 -0.51
CA ARG A 227 10.39 13.15 0.39
C ARG A 227 9.22 13.80 -0.32
N ALA A 228 9.46 14.90 -1.04
CA ALA A 228 8.42 15.59 -1.80
C ALA A 228 7.76 14.66 -2.83
N ARG A 229 8.58 13.90 -3.57
CA ARG A 229 8.09 12.91 -4.54
C ARG A 229 7.25 11.83 -3.87
N ALA A 230 7.69 11.29 -2.73
CA ALA A 230 6.94 10.28 -1.99
C ALA A 230 5.57 10.81 -1.54
N HIS A 231 5.51 12.03 -1.00
CA HIS A 231 4.24 12.66 -0.63
C HIS A 231 3.31 12.86 -1.83
N LEU A 232 3.83 13.33 -2.96
CA LEU A 232 3.03 13.51 -4.18
C LEU A 232 2.55 12.18 -4.77
N ARG A 233 3.38 11.13 -4.75
CA ARG A 233 2.98 9.79 -5.17
C ARG A 233 1.86 9.24 -4.30
N TRP A 234 1.97 9.44 -2.98
CA TRP A 234 0.89 9.09 -2.07
C TRP A 234 -0.39 9.89 -2.36
N VAL A 235 -0.28 11.22 -2.60
CA VAL A 235 -1.43 12.05 -3.00
C VAL A 235 -2.10 11.51 -4.26
N ALA A 236 -1.32 11.04 -5.24
CA ALA A 236 -1.85 10.46 -6.47
C ALA A 236 -2.64 9.16 -6.21
N ASP A 237 -2.13 8.28 -5.34
CA ASP A 237 -2.82 7.04 -4.95
C ASP A 237 -4.10 7.32 -4.18
N ALA A 238 -4.06 8.26 -3.23
CA ALA A 238 -5.20 8.62 -2.42
C ALA A 238 -6.30 9.31 -3.26
N LEU A 239 -5.95 10.14 -4.25
CA LEU A 239 -6.90 10.68 -5.21
C LEU A 239 -7.56 9.58 -6.04
N ALA A 240 -6.78 8.59 -6.49
CA ALA A 240 -7.31 7.44 -7.20
C ALA A 240 -8.25 6.61 -6.32
N ALA A 241 -7.96 6.46 -5.02
CA ALA A 241 -8.84 5.80 -4.06
C ALA A 241 -10.18 6.52 -3.83
N CYS A 242 -10.19 7.85 -4.05
CA CYS A 242 -11.41 8.66 -4.01
C CYS A 242 -12.06 8.82 -5.40
N GLU A 243 -11.81 7.91 -6.34
CA GLU A 243 -12.35 7.93 -7.73
C GLU A 243 -11.94 9.17 -8.56
N LEU A 244 -10.90 9.89 -8.14
CA LEU A 244 -10.33 11.04 -8.82
C LEU A 244 -9.07 10.66 -9.62
N ALA A 245 -9.10 9.52 -10.32
CA ALA A 245 -7.95 8.93 -11.01
C ALA A 245 -7.28 9.87 -12.01
N ALA A 246 -8.05 10.67 -12.77
CA ALA A 246 -7.50 11.62 -13.73
C ALA A 246 -6.65 12.71 -13.04
N LEU A 247 -7.10 13.20 -11.88
CA LEU A 247 -6.34 14.15 -11.09
C LEU A 247 -5.11 13.46 -10.46
N GLY A 248 -5.26 12.22 -9.97
CA GLY A 248 -4.15 11.40 -9.49
C GLY A 248 -3.05 11.23 -10.53
N LEU A 249 -3.39 10.98 -11.80
CA LEU A 249 -2.40 10.91 -12.90
C LEU A 249 -1.66 12.23 -13.13
N ARG A 250 -2.35 13.37 -12.98
CA ARG A 250 -1.68 14.69 -13.09
C ARG A 250 -0.68 14.88 -11.95
N VAL A 251 -1.05 14.49 -10.73
CA VAL A 251 -0.16 14.55 -9.57
C VAL A 251 1.03 13.60 -9.73
N LEU A 252 0.80 12.40 -10.27
CA LEU A 252 1.87 11.45 -10.51
C LEU A 252 2.86 11.98 -11.57
N ARG A 253 2.40 12.61 -12.65
CA ARG A 253 3.28 13.31 -13.60
C ARG A 253 4.06 14.43 -12.95
N LEU A 254 3.42 15.19 -12.06
CA LEU A 254 4.12 16.22 -11.29
C LEU A 254 5.22 15.60 -10.43
N ALA A 255 4.93 14.52 -9.70
CA ALA A 255 5.89 13.82 -8.85
C ALA A 255 7.14 13.34 -9.61
N THR A 256 6.97 12.90 -10.87
CA THR A 256 8.10 12.43 -11.69
C THR A 256 8.92 13.58 -12.30
N ALA A 257 8.30 14.74 -12.54
CA ALA A 257 8.95 15.87 -13.23
C ALA A 257 9.56 16.93 -12.28
N ILE A 258 9.13 16.94 -11.03
CA ILE A 258 9.46 18.00 -10.07
C ILE A 258 10.96 18.01 -9.71
N MET A 259 11.52 19.21 -9.59
CA MET A 259 12.93 19.46 -9.26
C MET A 259 13.08 20.22 -7.94
N PRO A 260 14.27 20.25 -7.32
CA PRO A 260 14.51 21.05 -6.14
C PRO A 260 14.15 22.54 -6.34
N GLY A 261 13.37 23.09 -5.43
CA GLY A 261 12.90 24.48 -5.48
C GLY A 261 11.57 24.70 -6.21
N ASP A 262 11.02 23.70 -6.89
CA ASP A 262 9.76 23.82 -7.64
C ASP A 262 8.52 23.69 -6.72
N SER A 263 8.33 24.59 -5.75
CA SER A 263 7.19 24.53 -4.82
C SER A 263 5.87 25.01 -5.42
N GLU A 264 5.89 25.98 -6.37
CA GLU A 264 4.69 26.61 -6.93
C GLU A 264 3.66 25.63 -7.55
N PRO A 265 4.06 24.58 -8.31
CA PRO A 265 3.12 23.60 -8.83
C PRO A 265 2.37 22.85 -7.73
N VAL A 266 3.04 22.54 -6.59
CA VAL A 266 2.44 21.85 -5.45
C VAL A 266 1.50 22.78 -4.68
N GLU A 267 1.87 24.03 -4.48
CA GLU A 267 1.00 25.05 -3.88
C GLU A 267 -0.27 25.29 -4.73
N SER A 268 -0.09 25.33 -6.05
CA SER A 268 -1.22 25.43 -6.97
C SER A 268 -2.17 24.23 -6.87
N LEU A 269 -1.61 23.02 -6.79
CA LEU A 269 -2.37 21.78 -6.55
C LEU A 269 -3.11 21.85 -5.21
N ALA A 270 -2.44 22.25 -4.13
CA ALA A 270 -3.04 22.37 -2.79
C ALA A 270 -4.21 23.37 -2.79
N ARG A 271 -4.07 24.51 -3.49
CA ARG A 271 -5.16 25.48 -3.67
C ARG A 271 -6.35 24.90 -4.41
N VAL A 272 -6.13 24.19 -5.52
CA VAL A 272 -7.20 23.54 -6.30
C VAL A 272 -7.93 22.50 -5.44
N LEU A 273 -7.22 21.67 -4.72
CA LEU A 273 -7.80 20.66 -3.82
C LEU A 273 -8.56 21.30 -2.65
N GLY A 274 -8.05 22.42 -2.12
CA GLY A 274 -8.73 23.20 -1.08
C GLY A 274 -10.02 23.85 -1.58
N TRP A 275 -10.04 24.37 -2.80
CA TRP A 275 -11.23 25.03 -3.38
C TRP A 275 -12.32 24.03 -3.74
N THR A 276 -11.97 22.89 -4.30
CA THR A 276 -12.98 21.87 -4.67
C THR A 276 -13.62 21.22 -3.46
N GLN A 277 -12.97 21.27 -2.31
CA GLN A 277 -13.40 20.62 -1.05
C GLN A 277 -13.77 19.13 -1.19
N ALA A 278 -13.63 18.56 -2.39
CA ALA A 278 -14.06 17.21 -2.70
C ALA A 278 -13.45 16.17 -1.74
N LEU A 279 -12.14 16.30 -1.47
CA LEU A 279 -11.46 15.46 -0.50
C LEU A 279 -11.82 15.84 0.95
N GLY A 280 -11.99 17.14 1.22
CA GLY A 280 -12.30 17.62 2.57
C GLY A 280 -13.64 17.09 3.10
N TRP A 281 -14.65 16.94 2.24
CA TRP A 281 -15.94 16.44 2.66
C TRP A 281 -15.96 14.92 2.87
N SER A 282 -15.32 14.16 1.99
CA SER A 282 -15.29 12.71 2.06
C SER A 282 -14.31 12.15 3.10
N THR A 283 -13.37 12.97 3.59
CA THR A 283 -12.29 12.49 4.49
C THR A 283 -12.27 13.18 5.85
N ARG A 284 -13.10 14.22 6.06
CA ARG A 284 -13.18 14.93 7.34
C ARG A 284 -13.82 14.06 8.41
N GLY A 285 -13.17 13.94 9.55
CA GLY A 285 -13.59 13.11 10.67
C GLY A 285 -13.32 11.61 10.47
N VAL A 286 -12.93 11.18 9.27
CA VAL A 286 -12.64 9.77 8.97
C VAL A 286 -11.29 9.37 9.53
N GLY A 287 -11.23 8.24 10.24
CA GLY A 287 -9.99 7.67 10.76
C GLY A 287 -9.23 8.60 11.70
N ARG A 288 -9.92 9.31 12.57
CA ARG A 288 -9.31 10.20 13.54
C ARG A 288 -8.48 9.44 14.55
N ILE A 289 -7.23 9.90 14.75
CA ILE A 289 -6.32 9.36 15.76
C ILE A 289 -5.93 10.52 16.68
N GLU A 290 -6.16 10.32 17.97
CA GLU A 290 -5.78 11.31 18.99
C GLU A 290 -4.27 11.34 19.18
N ALA A 291 -3.71 12.52 19.47
CA ALA A 291 -2.27 12.71 19.67
C ALA A 291 -1.67 11.73 20.69
N ALA A 292 -2.37 11.51 21.81
CA ALA A 292 -1.90 10.63 22.87
C ALA A 292 -1.66 9.17 22.41
N ALA A 293 -2.39 8.70 21.40
CA ALA A 293 -2.19 7.34 20.84
C ALA A 293 -0.95 7.25 19.92
N LEU A 294 -0.39 8.39 19.52
CA LEU A 294 0.75 8.48 18.59
C LEU A 294 2.05 8.93 19.27
N GLU A 295 1.99 9.32 20.55
CA GLU A 295 3.17 9.73 21.31
C GLU A 295 4.26 8.66 21.33
N GLY A 296 5.48 9.03 20.96
CA GLY A 296 6.62 8.12 20.92
C GLY A 296 6.63 7.10 19.80
N LEU A 297 5.59 7.04 18.93
CA LEU A 297 5.55 6.08 17.82
C LEU A 297 6.41 6.51 16.63
N GLY A 298 6.88 7.76 16.58
CA GLY A 298 7.61 8.29 15.42
C GLY A 298 6.82 8.17 14.12
N ALA A 299 5.51 8.40 14.19
CA ALA A 299 4.57 8.20 13.09
C ALA A 299 4.57 9.33 12.05
N GLY A 300 5.56 10.22 12.08
CA GLY A 300 5.81 11.22 11.07
C GLY A 300 4.60 12.10 10.72
N PRO A 301 4.22 12.18 9.43
CA PRO A 301 3.07 12.99 9.01
C PRO A 301 1.75 12.61 9.69
N VAL A 302 1.56 11.36 10.11
CA VAL A 302 0.36 10.93 10.84
C VAL A 302 0.32 11.57 12.22
N ALA A 303 1.44 11.58 12.94
CA ALA A 303 1.57 12.24 14.24
C ALA A 303 1.43 13.77 14.11
N ARG A 304 2.10 14.36 13.12
CA ARG A 304 2.01 15.81 12.86
C ARG A 304 0.60 16.24 12.43
N ALA A 305 -0.14 15.40 11.74
CA ALA A 305 -1.54 15.65 11.42
C ALA A 305 -2.46 15.66 12.65
N SER A 306 -2.02 15.06 13.76
CA SER A 306 -2.73 14.97 15.05
C SER A 306 -2.21 15.99 16.10
N GLY A 307 -1.35 16.94 15.71
CA GLY A 307 -0.86 18.01 16.61
C GLY A 307 0.48 17.76 17.27
N LEU A 308 1.14 16.64 17.01
CA LEU A 308 2.47 16.35 17.57
C LEU A 308 3.57 16.92 16.66
N PRO A 309 4.43 17.81 17.13
CA PRO A 309 5.49 18.42 16.32
C PRO A 309 6.74 17.52 16.18
N ASP A 310 6.60 16.21 16.48
CA ASP A 310 7.72 15.28 16.48
C ASP A 310 8.26 15.09 15.05
N ASP A 311 9.49 15.54 14.86
CA ASP A 311 10.23 15.40 13.61
C ASP A 311 11.74 15.40 13.92
N LEU A 312 12.43 14.32 13.56
CA LEU A 312 13.85 14.18 13.85
C LEU A 312 14.70 15.26 13.18
N ARG A 313 14.25 15.83 12.06
CA ARG A 313 14.93 16.93 11.36
C ARG A 313 15.07 18.17 12.19
N ALA A 314 14.15 18.44 13.12
CA ALA A 314 14.24 19.59 14.03
C ALA A 314 15.46 19.53 14.99
N GLN A 315 16.00 18.32 15.20
CA GLN A 315 17.18 18.09 16.04
C GLN A 315 18.50 18.18 15.24
N ASP A 316 18.44 18.14 13.91
CA ASP A 316 19.61 18.21 13.04
C ASP A 316 20.02 19.66 12.78
N GLN A 317 21.31 19.98 13.01
CA GLN A 317 21.84 21.34 12.84
C GLN A 317 21.73 21.80 11.37
N ALA A 318 21.94 20.91 10.40
CA ALA A 318 21.88 21.28 8.99
C ALA A 318 20.46 21.69 8.56
N TYR A 319 19.43 21.10 9.15
CA TYR A 319 18.03 21.49 8.93
C TYR A 319 17.67 22.79 9.65
N ARG A 320 18.18 22.99 10.89
CA ARG A 320 18.00 24.27 11.60
C ARG A 320 18.62 25.44 10.83
N ASP A 321 19.80 25.25 10.26
CA ASP A 321 20.48 26.28 9.45
C ASP A 321 19.71 26.58 8.14
N LEU A 322 18.83 25.68 7.69
CA LEU A 322 17.90 25.90 6.58
C LEU A 322 16.56 26.53 7.03
N GLY A 323 16.38 26.78 8.34
CA GLY A 323 15.14 27.31 8.89
C GLY A 323 13.99 26.30 8.86
N PHE A 324 14.29 25.02 9.05
CA PHE A 324 13.27 23.99 9.14
C PHE A 324 12.49 24.10 10.45
N GLU A 325 11.17 24.09 10.35
CA GLU A 325 10.24 23.95 11.46
C GLU A 325 9.17 22.91 11.09
N PRO A 326 8.82 21.99 12.00
CA PRO A 326 7.76 21.00 11.74
C PRO A 326 6.41 21.68 11.48
N ILE A 327 5.75 21.30 10.40
CA ILE A 327 4.36 21.70 10.13
C ILE A 327 3.44 20.75 10.88
N VAL A 328 2.39 21.27 11.54
CA VAL A 328 1.41 20.45 12.25
C VAL A 328 -0.02 20.86 11.89
N GLN A 329 -0.93 19.87 11.91
CA GLN A 329 -2.38 20.05 11.88
C GLN A 329 -2.92 19.64 13.25
N ALA A 330 -4.22 19.85 13.51
CA ALA A 330 -4.78 19.57 14.82
C ALA A 330 -5.85 18.47 14.82
N GLU A 331 -6.44 18.17 13.66
CA GLU A 331 -7.67 17.36 13.60
C GLU A 331 -7.43 15.84 13.66
N GLY A 332 -6.25 15.35 13.28
CA GLY A 332 -5.87 13.95 13.34
C GLY A 332 -6.65 13.00 12.42
N ASP A 333 -7.49 13.53 11.53
CA ASP A 333 -8.30 12.76 10.59
C ASP A 333 -7.61 12.59 9.22
N ALA A 334 -8.23 11.86 8.30
CA ALA A 334 -7.71 11.67 6.96
C ALA A 334 -7.56 13.01 6.20
N ALA A 335 -8.45 13.97 6.40
CA ALA A 335 -8.34 15.30 5.79
C ALA A 335 -7.12 16.07 6.30
N ALA A 336 -6.80 15.97 7.59
CA ALA A 336 -5.61 16.57 8.18
C ALA A 336 -4.33 15.92 7.61
N ARG A 337 -4.31 14.58 7.46
CA ARG A 337 -3.18 13.87 6.85
C ARG A 337 -2.93 14.27 5.40
N TRP A 338 -3.99 14.56 4.63
CA TRP A 338 -3.89 15.12 3.28
C TRP A 338 -3.21 16.49 3.26
N ARG A 339 -3.71 17.41 4.08
CA ARG A 339 -3.15 18.76 4.18
C ARG A 339 -1.70 18.71 4.63
N GLN A 340 -1.40 17.86 5.61
CA GLN A 340 -0.06 17.67 6.14
C GLN A 340 0.93 17.28 5.04
N ARG A 341 0.61 16.26 4.25
CA ARG A 341 1.53 15.77 3.21
C ARG A 341 1.72 16.76 2.06
N LEU A 342 0.70 17.51 1.68
CA LEU A 342 0.86 18.58 0.68
C LEU A 342 1.74 19.71 1.20
N ALA A 343 1.56 20.11 2.45
CA ALA A 343 2.38 21.14 3.08
C ALA A 343 3.85 20.68 3.24
N GLU A 344 4.07 19.44 3.66
CA GLU A 344 5.42 18.86 3.76
C GLU A 344 6.07 18.68 2.38
N ALA A 345 5.33 18.34 1.33
CA ALA A 345 5.88 18.28 -0.02
C ALA A 345 6.37 19.66 -0.48
N THR A 346 5.60 20.72 -0.25
CA THR A 346 6.00 22.10 -0.55
C THR A 346 7.26 22.48 0.22
N GLN A 347 7.26 22.29 1.54
CA GLN A 347 8.41 22.60 2.41
C GLN A 347 9.66 21.83 1.97
N SER A 348 9.52 20.54 1.65
CA SER A 348 10.64 19.71 1.22
C SER A 348 11.27 20.21 -0.08
N LEU A 349 10.49 20.69 -1.03
CA LEU A 349 11.02 21.27 -2.27
C LEU A 349 11.79 22.57 -2.02
N GLU A 350 11.29 23.42 -1.14
CA GLU A 350 12.00 24.64 -0.72
C GLU A 350 13.31 24.31 -0.02
N LEU A 351 13.29 23.32 0.89
CA LEU A 351 14.49 22.86 1.58
C LEU A 351 15.49 22.27 0.58
N ALA A 352 15.03 21.43 -0.36
CA ALA A 352 15.88 20.86 -1.40
C ALA A 352 16.56 21.94 -2.25
N GLY A 353 15.83 23.00 -2.60
CA GLY A 353 16.38 24.15 -3.35
C GLY A 353 17.43 24.95 -2.59
N ARG A 354 17.31 25.01 -1.24
CA ARG A 354 18.23 25.75 -0.36
C ARG A 354 19.35 24.89 0.21
N ALA A 355 19.30 23.57 0.05
CA ALA A 355 20.21 22.63 0.72
C ALA A 355 21.69 22.83 0.33
N GLY A 356 21.99 23.21 -0.93
CA GLY A 356 23.37 23.29 -1.42
C GLY A 356 24.10 21.93 -1.29
N ASP A 357 25.33 21.98 -0.82
CA ASP A 357 26.18 20.79 -0.64
C ASP A 357 26.01 20.10 0.74
N ARG A 358 25.00 20.48 1.51
CA ARG A 358 24.75 19.91 2.85
C ARG A 358 24.40 18.43 2.76
N ARG A 359 24.91 17.68 3.72
CA ARG A 359 24.68 16.23 3.83
C ARG A 359 24.24 15.86 5.23
N THR A 360 23.54 14.72 5.34
CA THR A 360 23.23 14.12 6.64
C THR A 360 24.48 13.61 7.33
N ILE A 361 24.39 13.55 8.66
CA ILE A 361 25.31 12.79 9.50
C ILE A 361 24.60 11.48 9.85
N PRO A 362 25.13 10.30 9.48
CA PRO A 362 24.51 9.03 9.81
C PRO A 362 24.46 8.84 11.34
N THR A 363 23.27 8.71 11.88
CA THR A 363 23.04 8.48 13.33
C THR A 363 22.40 7.15 13.62
N GLY A 364 22.18 6.32 12.57
CA GLY A 364 21.42 5.09 12.66
C GLY A 364 19.89 5.28 12.64
N SER A 365 19.41 6.51 12.63
CA SER A 365 17.99 6.85 12.51
C SER A 365 17.78 8.02 11.57
N ILE A 366 16.63 8.09 10.90
CA ILE A 366 16.29 9.19 10.01
C ILE A 366 14.78 9.39 9.94
N GLU A 367 14.36 10.66 9.76
CA GLU A 367 12.99 10.96 9.40
C GLU A 367 12.72 10.59 7.93
N SER A 368 11.97 9.52 7.69
CA SER A 368 11.49 9.13 6.36
C SER A 368 10.23 9.92 5.97
N PRO A 369 9.72 9.82 4.73
CA PRO A 369 8.44 10.43 4.35
C PRO A 369 7.24 9.92 5.16
N ARG A 370 7.39 8.79 5.86
CA ARG A 370 6.36 8.16 6.68
C ARG A 370 6.59 8.35 8.18
N GLY A 371 7.80 8.75 8.58
CA GLY A 371 8.20 9.00 9.97
C GLY A 371 9.55 8.40 10.30
N LEU A 372 9.77 8.13 11.58
CA LEU A 372 11.05 7.65 12.11
C LEU A 372 11.39 6.25 11.58
N LEU A 373 12.47 6.19 10.81
CA LEU A 373 13.07 4.95 10.30
C LEU A 373 14.35 4.65 11.06
N GLU A 374 14.43 3.44 11.60
CA GLU A 374 15.53 2.92 12.39
C GLU A 374 15.92 1.51 11.93
N PRO A 375 17.11 0.99 12.29
CA PRO A 375 17.48 -0.40 11.99
C PRO A 375 16.50 -1.44 12.54
N ALA A 376 15.79 -1.13 13.62
CA ALA A 376 14.83 -2.02 14.27
C ALA A 376 13.42 -2.00 13.62
N GLY A 377 13.14 -1.07 12.71
CA GLY A 377 11.85 -0.96 12.03
C GLY A 377 11.44 0.45 11.67
N GLY A 378 10.45 0.54 10.80
CA GLY A 378 9.83 1.79 10.35
C GLY A 378 8.51 2.11 11.05
N PRO A 379 7.86 3.22 10.68
CA PRO A 379 6.60 3.68 11.28
C PRO A 379 5.46 2.68 11.15
N ALA A 380 5.40 1.91 10.09
CA ALA A 380 4.33 0.94 9.84
C ALA A 380 4.24 -0.11 10.95
N ALA A 381 5.37 -0.66 11.41
CA ALA A 381 5.39 -1.66 12.49
C ALA A 381 4.76 -1.14 13.79
N ARG A 382 4.91 0.17 14.06
CA ARG A 382 4.37 0.83 15.25
C ARG A 382 2.90 1.23 15.11
N LEU A 383 2.42 1.44 13.87
CA LEU A 383 1.03 1.81 13.58
C LEU A 383 0.09 0.59 13.40
N LEU A 384 0.62 -0.54 12.92
CA LEU A 384 -0.19 -1.75 12.68
C LEU A 384 -1.02 -2.21 13.90
N PRO A 385 -0.50 -2.18 15.14
CA PRO A 385 -1.29 -2.57 16.32
C PRO A 385 -2.51 -1.69 16.59
N LEU A 386 -2.55 -0.45 16.06
CA LEU A 386 -3.68 0.45 16.23
C LEU A 386 -4.82 0.15 15.26
N ILE A 387 -4.55 -0.56 14.16
CA ILE A 387 -5.49 -0.76 13.05
C ILE A 387 -6.81 -1.42 13.50
N PRO A 388 -6.82 -2.53 14.26
CA PRO A 388 -8.08 -3.15 14.66
C PRO A 388 -9.01 -2.16 15.38
N GLY A 389 -8.53 -1.54 16.46
CA GLY A 389 -9.33 -0.61 17.23
C GLY A 389 -9.71 0.69 16.48
N LEU A 390 -8.95 1.04 15.44
CA LEU A 390 -9.25 2.20 14.59
C LEU A 390 -10.36 1.92 13.58
N LEU A 391 -10.44 0.68 13.06
CA LEU A 391 -11.37 0.32 11.99
C LEU A 391 -12.69 -0.27 12.50
N GLU A 392 -12.73 -0.88 13.69
CA GLU A 392 -13.95 -1.42 14.26
C GLU A 392 -15.03 -0.34 14.45
N GLY A 393 -16.23 -0.63 14.02
CA GLY A 393 -17.36 0.30 13.99
C GLY A 393 -17.40 1.23 12.79
N MET A 394 -16.40 1.21 11.88
CA MET A 394 -16.43 2.01 10.67
C MET A 394 -17.19 1.32 9.53
N GLU A 395 -17.72 2.15 8.64
CA GLU A 395 -18.14 1.68 7.32
C GLU A 395 -16.93 1.26 6.49
N TRP A 396 -17.12 0.29 5.62
CA TRP A 396 -16.04 -0.23 4.77
C TRP A 396 -15.30 0.88 3.97
N GLY A 397 -16.04 1.84 3.42
CA GLY A 397 -15.45 2.96 2.67
C GLY A 397 -14.56 3.86 3.53
N ASP A 398 -15.00 4.13 4.76
CA ASP A 398 -14.23 4.92 5.73
C ASP A 398 -12.99 4.16 6.21
N ALA A 399 -13.10 2.85 6.38
CA ALA A 399 -11.96 2.00 6.75
C ALA A 399 -10.88 1.99 5.65
N VAL A 400 -11.27 1.85 4.37
CA VAL A 400 -10.34 1.95 3.24
C VAL A 400 -9.69 3.34 3.19
N THR A 401 -10.48 4.41 3.34
CA THR A 401 -9.98 5.79 3.37
C THR A 401 -8.98 5.99 4.51
N THR A 402 -9.29 5.45 5.68
CA THR A 402 -8.41 5.48 6.85
C THR A 402 -7.07 4.83 6.55
N LEU A 403 -7.07 3.58 6.06
CA LEU A 403 -5.86 2.82 5.74
C LEU A 403 -5.01 3.52 4.67
N VAL A 404 -5.64 3.98 3.58
CA VAL A 404 -4.94 4.75 2.54
C VAL A 404 -4.29 6.00 3.13
N SER A 405 -4.97 6.69 4.04
CA SER A 405 -4.47 7.93 4.63
C SER A 405 -3.27 7.77 5.55
N LEU A 406 -3.05 6.57 6.10
CA LEU A 406 -1.89 6.25 6.96
C LEU A 406 -0.60 6.06 6.17
N ASP A 407 -0.67 5.71 4.87
CA ASP A 407 0.49 5.41 4.01
C ASP A 407 1.45 4.39 4.64
N LEU A 408 0.91 3.27 5.07
CA LEU A 408 1.72 2.20 5.65
C LEU A 408 2.63 1.59 4.58
N ASP A 409 3.86 1.29 4.95
CA ASP A 409 4.80 0.53 4.14
C ASP A 409 5.32 -0.65 4.98
N LEU A 410 4.82 -1.84 4.65
CA LEU A 410 5.17 -3.03 5.42
C LEU A 410 6.61 -3.49 5.17
N GLU A 411 7.22 -3.07 4.07
CA GLU A 411 8.60 -3.39 3.73
C GLU A 411 9.60 -2.55 4.55
N GLU A 412 9.28 -1.29 4.86
CA GLU A 412 10.12 -0.47 5.76
C GLU A 412 10.25 -1.12 7.14
N ALA A 413 9.21 -1.83 7.59
CA ALA A 413 9.26 -2.59 8.84
C ALA A 413 10.25 -3.76 8.80
N SER A 414 10.48 -4.36 7.62
CA SER A 414 11.32 -5.55 7.46
C SER A 414 12.78 -5.23 7.09
N ALA A 415 13.01 -4.17 6.34
CA ALA A 415 14.35 -3.76 5.91
C ALA A 415 15.29 -3.48 7.11
N ALA A 416 14.70 -3.07 8.22
CA ALA A 416 15.41 -2.80 9.45
C ALA A 416 15.73 -4.06 10.29
N ALA A 417 14.86 -5.07 10.32
CA ALA A 417 15.09 -6.29 11.10
C ALA A 417 16.23 -7.17 10.55
N GLY A 418 16.53 -7.08 9.24
CA GLY A 418 17.60 -7.85 8.61
C GLY A 418 19.02 -7.44 9.02
N GLN A 419 19.22 -6.25 9.61
CA GLN A 419 20.54 -5.79 10.07
C GLN A 419 20.89 -6.28 11.49
N ALA A 420 19.90 -6.36 12.39
CA ALA A 420 20.11 -6.80 13.77
C ALA A 420 20.51 -8.28 13.89
N HIS A 421 20.11 -9.13 12.94
CA HIS A 421 20.49 -10.57 12.94
C HIS A 421 21.85 -10.85 12.28
N GLY A 422 22.37 -9.94 11.46
CA GLY A 422 23.69 -10.08 10.82
C GLY A 422 24.87 -9.87 11.76
N GLU A 423 24.72 -9.03 12.78
CA GLU A 423 25.77 -8.76 13.77
C GLU A 423 25.79 -9.81 14.92
N ALA A 424 24.68 -10.47 15.21
CA ALA A 424 24.61 -11.50 16.25
C ALA A 424 25.18 -12.88 15.82
N VAL A 425 25.43 -13.10 14.52
CA VAL A 425 26.01 -14.36 13.99
C VAL A 425 27.51 -14.20 13.67
N ALA A 426 28.06 -12.99 13.76
CA ALA A 426 29.47 -12.69 13.50
C ALA A 426 30.31 -12.41 14.76
N SER A 427 29.74 -12.65 15.97
CA SER A 427 30.45 -12.53 17.26
C SER A 427 30.66 -13.87 17.94
#